data_11d3dafb894cc8721b75dc2886198b96
#
_entry.id   11d3dafb894cc8721b75dc2886198b96
#
_cell.length_a   1.000
_cell.length_b   1.000
_cell.length_c   1.000
_cell.angle_alpha   90.00
_cell.angle_beta   90.00
_cell.angle_gamma   90.00
#
_symmetry.space_group_name_H-M   'P 1'
#
loop_
_entity.id
_entity.type
_entity.pdbx_description
1 polymer ?
#
loop_
_entity_poly.entity_id
_entity_poly.type
_entity_poly.pdbx_seq_one_letter_code
_entity_poly.pdbx_strand_id
1 'polypeptide(L)'
;MPAYVSRIVQSVSNPAMFAEYQELGLPSLDLYGGKIVWGGSVVEIPDGDWSPEVVVAVEFEILAKAKEWYNSKEYQAVIFGRFDSSVSGVIFVEGSF
;
A
#
# COMPACT_ATOMS: atom_id res chain seq x y z
N MET A 1 3.25 -18.29 -7.94
CA MET A 1 2.21 -17.98 -6.94
C MET A 1 2.12 -16.46 -6.80
N PRO A 2 0.96 -15.87 -6.99
CA PRO A 2 0.84 -14.42 -6.89
C PRO A 2 1.10 -13.95 -5.46
N ALA A 3 1.56 -12.71 -5.37
CA ALA A 3 1.78 -12.04 -4.11
C ALA A 3 1.03 -10.72 -4.10
N TYR A 4 0.62 -10.30 -2.93
CA TYR A 4 -0.15 -9.07 -2.75
C TYR A 4 0.51 -8.21 -1.68
N VAL A 5 0.54 -6.92 -1.94
CA VAL A 5 0.89 -5.92 -0.94
C VAL A 5 -0.39 -5.25 -0.51
N SER A 6 -0.75 -5.38 0.76
CA SER A 6 -1.92 -4.67 1.28
C SER A 6 -1.46 -3.49 2.12
N ARG A 7 -1.90 -2.30 1.74
CA ARG A 7 -1.67 -1.07 2.49
C ARG A 7 -2.93 -0.75 3.28
N ILE A 8 -2.79 -0.69 4.58
CA ILE A 8 -3.89 -0.43 5.50
C ILE A 8 -3.64 0.92 6.15
N VAL A 9 -4.52 1.88 5.90
CA VAL A 9 -4.40 3.26 6.41
C VAL A 9 -5.44 3.44 7.51
N GLN A 10 -4.99 3.74 8.72
CA GLN A 10 -5.87 3.96 9.86
C GLN A 10 -6.26 5.43 10.01
N SER A 11 -5.36 6.34 9.71
CA SER A 11 -5.67 7.77 9.75
C SER A 11 -4.71 8.54 8.86
N VAL A 12 -5.16 9.68 8.38
CA VAL A 12 -4.35 10.62 7.59
C VAL A 12 -4.32 11.95 8.32
N SER A 13 -3.15 12.36 8.78
CA SER A 13 -2.96 13.62 9.50
C SER A 13 -2.69 14.79 8.56
N ASN A 14 -2.15 14.52 7.36
CA ASN A 14 -1.86 15.53 6.36
C ASN A 14 -2.33 15.04 4.99
N PRO A 15 -3.59 15.35 4.61
CA PRO A 15 -4.16 14.84 3.35
C PRO A 15 -3.40 15.27 2.11
N ALA A 16 -2.86 16.48 2.08
CA ALA A 16 -2.11 16.98 0.92
C ALA A 16 -0.80 16.20 0.74
N MET A 17 -0.08 15.95 1.81
CA MET A 17 1.16 15.17 1.77
C MET A 17 0.89 13.71 1.40
N PHE A 18 -0.19 13.14 1.92
CA PHE A 18 -0.56 11.76 1.61
C PHE A 18 -0.96 11.62 0.13
N ALA A 19 -1.69 12.59 -0.41
CA ALA A 19 -2.04 12.61 -1.83
C ALA A 19 -0.80 12.70 -2.71
N GLU A 20 0.16 13.53 -2.34
CA GLU A 20 1.44 13.63 -3.04
C GLU A 20 2.22 12.32 -3.01
N TYR A 21 2.26 11.65 -1.84
CA TYR A 21 2.86 10.33 -1.73
C TYR A 21 2.23 9.34 -2.72
N GLN A 22 0.90 9.29 -2.80
CA GLN A 22 0.21 8.40 -3.73
C GLN A 22 0.56 8.72 -5.19
N GLU A 23 0.57 9.99 -5.55
CA GLU A 23 0.89 10.44 -6.90
C GLU A 23 2.31 10.08 -7.30
N LEU A 24 3.27 10.26 -6.39
CA LEU A 24 4.68 9.94 -6.64
C LEU A 24 4.97 8.44 -6.55
N GLY A 25 4.21 7.71 -5.73
CA GLY A 25 4.41 6.28 -5.53
C GLY A 25 3.85 5.39 -6.64
N LEU A 26 2.76 5.81 -7.30
CA LEU A 26 2.12 5.01 -8.35
C LEU A 26 3.07 4.64 -9.50
N PRO A 27 3.87 5.55 -10.07
CA PRO A 27 4.80 5.17 -11.14
C PRO A 27 5.81 4.09 -10.74
N SER A 28 6.19 4.03 -9.46
CA SER A 28 7.13 3.01 -9.00
C SER A 28 6.58 1.59 -9.12
N LEU A 29 5.25 1.42 -8.98
CA LEU A 29 4.60 0.13 -9.13
C LEU A 29 4.77 -0.42 -10.55
N ASP A 30 4.57 0.42 -11.56
CA ASP A 30 4.68 0.02 -12.96
C ASP A 30 6.09 -0.49 -13.29
N LEU A 31 7.12 0.09 -12.68
CA LEU A 31 8.50 -0.32 -12.91
C LEU A 31 8.77 -1.77 -12.45
N TYR A 32 8.02 -2.25 -11.46
CA TYR A 32 8.25 -3.56 -10.86
C TYR A 32 7.10 -4.54 -11.09
N GLY A 33 6.16 -4.17 -11.95
CA GLY A 33 5.05 -5.04 -12.30
C GLY A 33 3.92 -5.10 -11.28
N GLY A 34 3.83 -4.11 -10.40
CA GLY A 34 2.74 -4.01 -9.44
C GLY A 34 1.47 -3.48 -10.09
N LYS A 35 0.32 -4.02 -9.68
CA LYS A 35 -0.98 -3.65 -10.22
C LYS A 35 -1.99 -3.54 -9.09
N ILE A 36 -2.62 -2.37 -8.97
CA ILE A 36 -3.70 -2.21 -8.00
C ILE A 36 -4.89 -3.06 -8.47
N VAL A 37 -5.29 -4.02 -7.65
CA VAL A 37 -6.39 -4.94 -7.99
C VAL A 37 -7.69 -4.58 -7.32
N TRP A 38 -7.63 -3.94 -6.14
CA TRP A 38 -8.79 -3.33 -5.51
C TRP A 38 -8.35 -2.34 -4.44
N GLY A 39 -9.26 -1.47 -4.08
CA GLY A 39 -9.05 -0.52 -2.99
C GLY A 39 -10.34 0.20 -2.69
N GLY A 40 -10.44 0.72 -1.49
CA GLY A 40 -11.62 1.46 -1.10
C GLY A 40 -11.59 1.92 0.34
N SER A 41 -12.61 2.68 0.70
CA SER A 41 -12.83 3.16 2.05
C SER A 41 -13.57 2.13 2.87
N VAL A 42 -13.15 1.96 4.12
CA VAL A 42 -13.82 1.08 5.05
C VAL A 42 -15.12 1.74 5.50
N VAL A 43 -16.23 1.01 5.36
CA VAL A 43 -17.56 1.52 5.69
C VAL A 43 -17.96 1.10 7.09
N GLU A 44 -17.61 -0.13 7.49
CA GLU A 44 -18.04 -0.71 8.75
C GLU A 44 -17.02 -1.74 9.23
N ILE A 45 -16.82 -1.81 10.52
CA ILE A 45 -15.93 -2.78 11.15
C ILE A 45 -16.79 -3.64 12.09
N PRO A 46 -17.25 -4.82 11.62
CA PRO A 46 -18.13 -5.66 12.43
C PRO A 46 -17.47 -6.24 13.67
N ASP A 47 -16.17 -6.43 13.66
CA ASP A 47 -15.42 -6.86 14.82
C ASP A 47 -13.93 -6.53 14.69
N GLY A 48 -13.19 -6.73 15.78
CA GLY A 48 -11.78 -6.48 15.83
C GLY A 48 -11.42 -5.14 16.48
N ASP A 49 -10.29 -5.13 17.18
CA ASP A 49 -9.80 -3.94 17.87
C ASP A 49 -8.84 -3.16 16.98
N TRP A 50 -9.37 -2.61 15.91
CA TRP A 50 -8.62 -1.80 14.95
C TRP A 50 -9.57 -0.86 14.22
N SER A 51 -9.03 0.17 13.57
CA SER A 51 -9.85 1.20 12.93
C SER A 51 -9.31 1.65 11.57
N PRO A 52 -9.16 0.72 10.60
CA PRO A 52 -8.71 1.12 9.27
C PRO A 52 -9.76 1.98 8.56
N GLU A 53 -9.30 3.00 7.84
CA GLU A 53 -10.16 3.87 7.04
C GLU A 53 -10.12 3.53 5.56
N VAL A 54 -8.92 3.14 5.07
CA VAL A 54 -8.70 2.83 3.65
C VAL A 54 -7.82 1.59 3.55
N VAL A 55 -8.17 0.69 2.64
CA VAL A 55 -7.37 -0.50 2.33
C VAL A 55 -7.16 -0.57 0.83
N VAL A 56 -5.93 -0.86 0.42
CA VAL A 56 -5.57 -1.03 -0.99
C VAL A 56 -4.78 -2.32 -1.14
N ALA A 57 -5.06 -3.08 -2.19
CA ALA A 57 -4.30 -4.29 -2.51
C ALA A 57 -3.63 -4.14 -3.88
N VAL A 58 -2.35 -4.44 -3.92
CA VAL A 58 -1.52 -4.42 -5.13
C VAL A 58 -1.03 -5.84 -5.39
N GLU A 59 -1.22 -6.32 -6.61
CA GLU A 59 -0.78 -7.65 -7.03
C GLU A 59 0.56 -7.59 -7.72
N PHE A 60 1.44 -8.53 -7.38
CA PHE A 60 2.69 -8.81 -8.10
C PHE A 60 2.69 -10.28 -8.53
N GLU A 61 3.40 -10.58 -9.59
CA GLU A 61 3.49 -11.93 -10.11
C GLU A 61 4.04 -12.92 -9.07
N ILE A 62 5.06 -12.48 -8.33
CA ILE A 62 5.69 -13.27 -7.26
C ILE A 62 6.11 -12.36 -6.10
N LEU A 63 6.29 -12.96 -4.94
CA LEU A 63 6.70 -12.23 -3.73
C LEU A 63 8.03 -11.48 -3.91
N ALA A 64 8.98 -12.07 -4.62
CA ALA A 64 10.27 -11.43 -4.86
C ALA A 64 10.13 -10.07 -5.53
N LYS A 65 9.18 -9.94 -6.46
CA LYS A 65 8.89 -8.66 -7.14
C LYS A 65 8.27 -7.64 -6.20
N ALA A 66 7.39 -8.07 -5.31
CA ALA A 66 6.80 -7.18 -4.30
C ALA A 66 7.88 -6.63 -3.38
N LYS A 67 8.79 -7.46 -2.93
CA LYS A 67 9.91 -7.05 -2.07
C LYS A 67 10.88 -6.13 -2.83
N GLU A 68 11.15 -6.44 -4.09
CA GLU A 68 12.01 -5.62 -4.94
C GLU A 68 11.43 -4.21 -5.08
N TRP A 69 10.12 -4.09 -5.33
CA TRP A 69 9.45 -2.81 -5.39
C TRP A 69 9.55 -2.05 -4.06
N TYR A 70 9.20 -2.70 -2.95
CA TYR A 70 9.21 -2.06 -1.63
C TYR A 70 10.59 -1.51 -1.28
N ASN A 71 11.64 -2.28 -1.57
CA ASN A 71 13.02 -1.91 -1.26
C ASN A 71 13.69 -1.10 -2.36
N SER A 72 12.98 -0.78 -3.44
CA SER A 72 13.53 0.00 -4.54
C SER A 72 13.86 1.43 -4.11
N LYS A 73 14.84 2.03 -4.76
CA LYS A 73 15.16 3.43 -4.50
C LYS A 73 13.99 4.35 -4.90
N GLU A 74 13.21 3.96 -5.91
CA GLU A 74 12.05 4.73 -6.37
C GLU A 74 10.98 4.81 -5.29
N TYR A 75 10.62 3.69 -4.68
CA TYR A 75 9.62 3.69 -3.61
C TYR A 75 10.19 4.27 -2.31
N GLN A 76 11.40 3.91 -1.94
CA GLN A 76 12.03 4.40 -0.71
C GLN A 76 12.23 5.92 -0.72
N ALA A 77 12.36 6.52 -1.90
CA ALA A 77 12.47 7.97 -2.05
C ALA A 77 11.18 8.70 -1.63
N VAL A 78 10.02 8.03 -1.68
CA VAL A 78 8.71 8.66 -1.39
C VAL A 78 8.04 8.10 -0.13
N ILE A 79 8.57 7.04 0.47
CA ILE A 79 7.93 6.33 1.58
C ILE A 79 7.68 7.22 2.81
N PHE A 80 8.55 8.19 3.06
CA PHE A 80 8.40 9.11 4.18
C PHE A 80 7.17 10.00 4.05
N GLY A 81 6.71 10.26 2.83
CA GLY A 81 5.45 10.95 2.61
C GLY A 81 4.28 10.21 3.24
N ARG A 82 4.32 8.88 3.21
CA ARG A 82 3.32 8.04 3.89
C ARG A 82 3.50 8.04 5.40
N PHE A 83 4.72 7.85 5.88
CA PHE A 83 5.00 7.79 7.31
C PHE A 83 4.68 9.11 8.01
N ASP A 84 4.99 10.24 7.39
CA ASP A 84 4.83 11.55 8.00
C ASP A 84 3.41 12.10 7.89
N SER A 85 2.58 11.51 7.04
CA SER A 85 1.22 12.00 6.78
C SER A 85 0.10 11.07 7.27
N SER A 86 0.45 9.87 7.76
CA SER A 86 -0.56 8.87 8.10
C SER A 86 -0.09 7.90 9.17
N VAL A 87 -1.08 7.24 9.79
CA VAL A 87 -0.86 6.02 10.55
C VAL A 87 -1.29 4.88 9.64
N SER A 88 -0.32 4.15 9.12
CA SER A 88 -0.57 3.12 8.11
C SER A 88 0.47 2.01 8.22
N GLY A 89 0.12 0.87 7.65
CA GLY A 89 1.00 -0.29 7.58
C GLY A 89 0.87 -1.00 6.26
N VAL A 90 1.85 -1.82 5.98
CA VAL A 90 1.90 -2.63 4.76
C VAL A 90 2.20 -4.06 5.15
N ILE A 91 1.48 -5.00 4.56
CA ILE A 91 1.74 -6.42 4.71
C ILE A 91 1.95 -7.05 3.34
N PHE A 92 2.80 -8.07 3.29
CA PHE A 92 2.91 -8.93 2.12
C PHE A 92 2.10 -10.20 2.36
N VAL A 93 1.29 -10.58 1.39
CA VAL A 93 0.48 -11.80 1.41
C VAL A 93 0.81 -12.61 0.17
N GLU A 94 1.03 -13.90 0.33
CA GLU A 94 1.34 -14.78 -0.78
C GLU A 94 0.32 -15.91 -0.84
N GLY A 95 -0.19 -16.21 -2.02
CA GLY A 95 -1.08 -17.33 -2.24
C GLY A 95 -2.33 -16.96 -3.01
N SER A 96 -3.21 -17.93 -3.11
CA SER A 96 -4.52 -17.78 -3.75
C SER A 96 -5.53 -18.69 -3.05
N PHE A 97 -6.78 -18.30 -3.12
CA PHE A 97 -7.88 -19.11 -2.60
C PHE A 97 -8.51 -19.97 -3.69
#